data_c5556bf86ad2dd1a0e5efa5fb990aee2
#
_entry.id   c5556bf86ad2dd1a0e5efa5fb990aee2
#
_cell.length_a   1.000
_cell.length_b   1.000
_cell.length_c   1.000
_cell.angle_alpha   90.00
_cell.angle_beta   90.00
_cell.angle_gamma   90.00
#
_symmetry.space_group_name_H-M   'P 1'
#
loop_
_entity.id
_entity.type
_entity.pdbx_description
1 polymer ?
#
loop_
_entity_poly.entity_id
_entity_poly.type
_entity_poly.pdbx_seq_one_letter_code
_entity_poly.pdbx_strand_id
1 'polypeptide(L)'
;MLGAASLTAGSVVSAHPRVVKSNPAAGAVLAKASEVVQVWFHEELDTTGSTIAVWDAKNGRVDRGDGKVNLDDRIRLGVGLKPLRKGTDTVRWKAMPDDDKGVTQGSFRFSVK
;
A
#
# COMPACT_ATOMS: atom_id res chain seq x y z
N MET A 1 -33.33 -7.61 -11.27
CA MET A 1 -32.66 -7.64 -11.39
C MET A 1 -31.86 -7.29 -11.69
N LEU A 2 -31.60 -7.39 -11.45
CA LEU A 2 -30.67 -7.16 -11.68
C LEU A 2 -29.72 -7.06 -11.81
N GLY A 3 -29.60 -7.15 -11.69
CA GLY A 3 -28.65 -7.12 -11.78
C GLY A 3 -27.85 -6.88 -12.05
N ALA A 4 -28.05 -6.99 -12.05
CA ALA A 4 -27.24 -6.82 -12.36
C ALA A 4 -26.38 -6.49 -12.46
N ALA A 5 -26.47 -6.50 -12.26
CA ALA A 5 -25.69 -6.24 -12.41
C ALA A 5 -24.78 -6.09 -12.39
N SER A 6 -24.81 -6.14 -12.22
CA SER A 6 -24.00 -6.05 -12.30
C SER A 6 -23.05 -6.24 -12.35
N LEU A 7 -22.94 -6.56 -12.12
CA LEU A 7 -22.02 -6.91 -12.22
C LEU A 7 -21.18 -6.72 -12.97
N THR A 8 -21.45 -6.84 -13.16
CA THR A 8 -20.71 -6.63 -14.13
C THR A 8 -19.69 -5.84 -13.96
N ALA A 9 -20.03 -5.29 -13.38
CA ALA A 9 -19.22 -4.38 -13.08
C ALA A 9 -17.89 -4.75 -12.89
N GLY A 10 -17.79 -5.69 -12.34
CA GLY A 10 -16.55 -6.06 -11.90
C GLY A 10 -15.46 -6.04 -12.89
N SER A 11 -15.76 -6.35 -14.01
CA SER A 11 -14.72 -6.54 -14.94
C SER A 11 -13.92 -5.32 -15.22
N VAL A 12 -14.56 -4.23 -15.28
CA VAL A 12 -13.89 -3.04 -15.69
C VAL A 12 -12.90 -2.56 -14.72
N VAL A 13 -13.18 -2.77 -13.48
CA VAL A 13 -12.34 -2.23 -12.47
C VAL A 13 -10.98 -2.85 -12.40
N SER A 14 -10.77 -3.94 -13.06
CA SER A 14 -9.47 -4.57 -13.03
C SER A 14 -8.38 -3.73 -13.67
N ALA A 15 -8.73 -2.62 -14.32
CA ALA A 15 -7.73 -1.74 -14.90
C ALA A 15 -6.94 -0.96 -13.86
N HIS A 16 -7.42 -0.92 -12.62
CA HIS A 16 -6.75 -0.15 -11.57
C HIS A 16 -6.08 -1.07 -10.55
N PRO A 17 -4.83 -0.81 -10.17
CA PRO A 17 -4.18 -1.63 -9.16
C PRO A 17 -4.95 -1.64 -7.85
N ARG A 18 -5.18 -2.83 -7.31
CA ARG A 18 -5.86 -3.01 -6.03
C ARG A 18 -4.97 -3.74 -5.07
N VAL A 19 -5.05 -3.37 -3.79
CA VAL A 19 -4.31 -4.04 -2.74
C VAL A 19 -4.87 -5.45 -2.55
N VAL A 20 -3.98 -6.43 -2.56
CA VAL A 20 -4.31 -7.81 -2.24
C VAL A 20 -4.07 -8.08 -0.77
N LYS A 21 -2.96 -7.58 -0.26
CA LYS A 21 -2.60 -7.73 1.16
C LYS A 21 -1.51 -6.75 1.51
N SER A 22 -1.28 -6.57 2.81
CA SER A 22 -0.17 -5.75 3.30
C SER A 22 0.42 -6.38 4.56
N ASN A 23 1.65 -5.98 4.88
CA ASN A 23 2.32 -6.38 6.10
C ASN A 23 3.12 -5.17 6.61
N PRO A 24 2.75 -4.54 7.73
CA PRO A 24 1.64 -4.92 8.62
C PRO A 24 0.29 -4.82 7.92
N ALA A 25 -0.66 -5.63 8.35
CA ALA A 25 -2.01 -5.59 7.80
C ALA A 25 -2.73 -4.32 8.26
N ALA A 26 -3.69 -3.87 7.47
CA ALA A 26 -4.52 -2.72 7.85
C ALA A 26 -5.22 -3.02 9.18
N GLY A 27 -5.11 -2.10 10.12
CA GLY A 27 -5.72 -2.26 11.43
C GLY A 27 -4.96 -3.14 12.41
N ALA A 28 -3.79 -3.65 12.02
CA ALA A 28 -3.01 -4.52 12.90
C ALA A 28 -2.53 -3.74 14.13
N VAL A 29 -2.48 -4.45 15.27
CA VAL A 29 -1.89 -3.92 16.50
C VAL A 29 -0.71 -4.82 16.82
N LEU A 30 0.49 -4.28 16.69
CA LEU A 30 1.72 -5.04 16.81
C LEU A 30 2.28 -4.98 18.22
N ALA A 31 2.68 -6.12 18.74
CA ALA A 31 3.39 -6.16 20.03
C ALA A 31 4.83 -5.70 19.87
N LYS A 32 5.37 -5.84 18.68
CA LYS A 32 6.75 -5.46 18.37
C LYS A 32 6.73 -4.64 17.08
N ALA A 33 7.49 -3.54 17.07
CA ALA A 33 7.53 -2.66 15.91
C ALA A 33 8.07 -3.37 14.68
N SER A 34 7.47 -3.05 13.54
CA SER A 34 7.94 -3.56 12.26
C SER A 34 9.11 -2.70 11.75
N GLU A 35 9.95 -3.28 10.89
CA GLU A 35 11.06 -2.56 10.27
C GLU A 35 10.77 -2.23 8.81
N VAL A 36 9.65 -2.68 8.29
CA VAL A 36 9.30 -2.48 6.88
C VAL A 36 7.78 -2.51 6.73
N VAL A 37 7.30 -1.78 5.73
CA VAL A 37 5.92 -1.93 5.28
C VAL A 37 5.96 -2.46 3.86
N GLN A 38 5.14 -3.46 3.57
CA GLN A 38 5.01 -4.02 2.24
C GLN A 38 3.54 -4.12 1.87
N VAL A 39 3.23 -3.77 0.62
CA VAL A 39 1.88 -3.83 0.09
C VAL A 39 1.93 -4.58 -1.24
N TRP A 40 1.08 -5.59 -1.40
CA TRP A 40 0.99 -6.38 -2.64
C TRP A 40 -0.27 -5.99 -3.40
N PHE A 41 -0.10 -5.83 -4.70
CA PHE A 41 -1.19 -5.45 -5.61
C PHE A 41 -1.53 -6.60 -6.55
N HIS A 42 -2.67 -6.51 -7.24
CA HIS A 42 -3.11 -7.59 -8.11
C HIS A 42 -2.48 -7.54 -9.50
N GLU A 43 -1.68 -6.51 -9.79
CA GLU A 43 -0.99 -6.40 -11.06
C GLU A 43 0.36 -5.72 -10.88
N GLU A 44 1.21 -5.82 -11.89
CA GLU A 44 2.54 -5.24 -11.82
C GLU A 44 2.50 -3.73 -11.89
N LEU A 45 3.41 -3.11 -11.16
CA LEU A 45 3.45 -1.66 -10.98
C LEU A 45 4.62 -1.05 -11.75
N ASP A 46 4.41 0.17 -12.20
CA ASP A 46 5.46 0.98 -12.79
C ASP A 46 6.44 1.37 -11.69
N THR A 47 7.73 1.18 -11.95
CA THR A 47 8.75 1.36 -10.93
C THR A 47 9.02 2.81 -10.59
N THR A 48 8.66 3.75 -11.46
CA THR A 48 8.91 5.17 -11.21
C THR A 48 7.68 5.93 -10.75
N GLY A 49 6.49 5.42 -11.07
CA GLY A 49 5.25 6.14 -10.77
C GLY A 49 4.55 5.68 -9.51
N SER A 50 5.09 4.68 -8.82
CA SER A 50 4.46 4.14 -7.62
C SER A 50 5.24 4.57 -6.39
N THR A 51 4.54 5.02 -5.34
CA THR A 51 5.17 5.56 -4.14
C THR A 51 4.51 5.03 -2.89
N ILE A 52 5.26 5.03 -1.79
CA ILE A 52 4.75 4.64 -0.48
C ILE A 52 5.51 5.41 0.60
N ALA A 53 4.79 5.89 1.60
CA ALA A 53 5.37 6.64 2.70
C ALA A 53 4.57 6.36 3.97
N VAL A 54 5.19 6.60 5.12
CA VAL A 54 4.57 6.31 6.42
C VAL A 54 4.76 7.52 7.33
N TRP A 55 3.68 7.91 8.01
CA TRP A 55 3.68 9.01 8.97
C TRP A 55 3.19 8.53 10.33
N ASP A 56 3.70 9.15 11.39
CA ASP A 56 3.20 8.88 12.73
C ASP A 56 1.96 9.74 13.03
N ALA A 57 1.43 9.62 14.23
CA ALA A 57 0.22 10.33 14.62
C ALA A 57 0.39 11.85 14.67
N LYS A 58 1.62 12.33 14.71
CA LYS A 58 1.93 13.75 14.71
C LYS A 58 2.35 14.26 13.34
N ASN A 59 2.09 13.47 12.31
CA ASN A 59 2.45 13.79 10.92
C ASN A 59 3.95 13.89 10.67
N GLY A 60 4.75 13.22 11.48
CA GLY A 60 6.18 13.10 11.22
C GLY A 60 6.43 11.89 10.32
N ARG A 61 7.39 12.04 9.40
CA ARG A 61 7.77 10.93 8.51
C ARG A 61 8.55 9.89 9.33
N VAL A 62 8.13 8.65 9.26
CA VAL A 62 8.79 7.57 9.97
C VAL A 62 9.35 6.50 9.02
N ASP A 63 9.21 6.68 7.71
CA ASP A 63 9.88 5.82 6.75
C ASP A 63 11.29 6.33 6.44
N ARG A 64 12.09 5.47 5.81
CA ARG A 64 13.48 5.80 5.50
C ARG A 64 13.65 6.54 4.19
N GLY A 65 12.56 6.83 3.49
CA GLY A 65 12.62 7.52 2.20
C GLY A 65 13.04 6.60 1.06
N ASP A 66 13.03 5.30 1.26
CA ASP A 66 13.47 4.32 0.28
C ASP A 66 12.31 3.53 -0.34
N GLY A 67 11.11 4.10 -0.30
CA GLY A 67 9.94 3.43 -0.87
C GLY A 67 10.09 3.15 -2.35
N LYS A 68 9.80 1.92 -2.76
CA LYS A 68 9.95 1.53 -4.15
C LYS A 68 9.22 0.23 -4.46
N VAL A 69 8.99 0.00 -5.74
CA VAL A 69 8.51 -1.27 -6.25
C VAL A 69 9.68 -2.27 -6.21
N ASN A 70 9.40 -3.48 -5.76
CA ASN A 70 10.40 -4.53 -5.74
C ASN A 70 10.68 -4.99 -7.15
N LEU A 71 11.95 -4.95 -7.57
CA LEU A 71 12.32 -5.26 -8.96
C LEU A 71 12.22 -6.76 -9.28
N ASP A 72 12.24 -7.61 -8.27
CA ASP A 72 12.10 -9.06 -8.45
C ASP A 72 10.66 -9.52 -8.31
N ASP A 73 9.77 -8.63 -7.83
CA ASP A 73 8.37 -8.96 -7.61
C ASP A 73 7.57 -7.68 -7.75
N ARG A 74 7.28 -7.29 -8.98
CA ARG A 74 6.79 -5.96 -9.30
C ARG A 74 5.33 -5.71 -8.92
N ILE A 75 4.68 -6.66 -8.26
CA ILE A 75 3.40 -6.41 -7.64
C ILE A 75 3.55 -5.90 -6.20
N ARG A 76 4.77 -5.79 -5.69
CA ARG A 76 5.03 -5.44 -4.30
C ARG A 76 5.70 -4.09 -4.19
N LEU A 77 5.12 -3.24 -3.33
CA LEU A 77 5.60 -1.89 -3.05
C LEU A 77 6.01 -1.86 -1.59
N GLY A 78 7.22 -1.42 -1.28
CA GLY A 78 7.71 -1.49 0.08
C GLY A 78 8.54 -0.29 0.48
N VAL A 79 8.65 -0.09 1.80
CA VAL A 79 9.47 1.00 2.35
C VAL A 79 10.01 0.57 3.72
N GLY A 80 11.26 0.91 3.97
CA GLY A 80 11.87 0.68 5.27
C GLY A 80 11.39 1.70 6.30
N LEU A 81 11.40 1.31 7.56
CA LEU A 81 10.93 2.17 8.64
C LEU A 81 12.07 2.52 9.58
N LYS A 82 12.06 3.75 10.07
CA LYS A 82 12.87 4.14 11.22
C LYS A 82 12.29 3.43 12.44
N PRO A 83 13.01 3.36 13.56
CA PRO A 83 12.44 2.75 14.77
C PRO A 83 11.13 3.44 15.13
N LEU A 84 10.09 2.63 15.32
CA LEU A 84 8.76 3.15 15.62
C LEU A 84 8.52 3.20 17.11
N ARG A 85 7.78 4.20 17.55
CA ARG A 85 7.29 4.31 18.92
C ARG A 85 5.91 3.70 19.01
N LYS A 86 5.44 3.42 20.24
CA LYS A 86 4.07 2.99 20.41
C LYS A 86 3.15 4.08 19.87
N GLY A 87 2.05 3.68 19.31
CA GLY A 87 1.09 4.60 18.71
C GLY A 87 0.65 4.12 17.33
N THR A 88 -0.12 4.96 16.66
CA THR A 88 -0.71 4.64 15.38
C THR A 88 0.04 5.32 14.25
N ASP A 89 0.39 4.55 13.23
CA ASP A 89 1.09 5.05 12.05
C ASP A 89 0.19 4.90 10.83
N THR A 90 0.31 5.82 9.89
CA THR A 90 -0.49 5.83 8.65
C THR A 90 0.41 5.60 7.45
N VAL A 91 0.06 4.60 6.67
CA VAL A 91 0.72 4.29 5.40
C VAL A 91 -0.09 4.94 4.29
N ARG A 92 0.59 5.66 3.40
CA ARG A 92 -0.05 6.22 2.19
C ARG A 92 0.70 5.73 0.97
N TRP A 93 -0.03 5.26 -0.01
CA TRP A 93 0.57 4.72 -1.21
C TRP A 93 -0.11 5.25 -2.47
N LYS A 94 0.64 5.24 -3.55
CA LYS A 94 0.14 5.52 -4.88
C LYS A 94 0.67 4.41 -5.78
N ALA A 95 -0.21 3.76 -6.52
CA ALA A 95 0.15 2.65 -7.39
C ALA A 95 -0.21 2.97 -8.84
N MET A 96 0.79 2.94 -9.69
CA MET A 96 0.62 3.14 -11.12
C MET A 96 0.86 1.82 -11.82
N PRO A 97 -0.08 1.34 -12.65
CA PRO A 97 0.14 0.09 -13.38
C PRO A 97 1.16 0.29 -14.49
N ASP A 98 1.74 -0.80 -14.99
CA ASP A 98 2.74 -0.73 -16.05
C ASP A 98 2.26 0.01 -17.28
N ASP A 99 0.98 -0.09 -17.63
CA ASP A 99 0.45 0.56 -18.81
C ASP A 99 0.10 2.02 -18.59
N ASP A 100 0.41 2.55 -17.39
CA ASP A 100 0.16 3.96 -17.04
C ASP A 100 -1.32 4.34 -17.11
N LYS A 101 -2.20 3.37 -16.94
CA LYS A 101 -3.64 3.61 -16.98
C LYS A 101 -4.25 3.27 -15.63
N GLY A 102 -4.92 4.24 -15.04
CA GLY A 102 -5.68 3.94 -13.83
C GLY A 102 -4.87 3.94 -12.55
N VAL A 103 -4.14 5.01 -12.28
CA VAL A 103 -3.42 5.19 -11.01
C VAL A 103 -4.42 5.14 -9.85
N THR A 104 -4.08 4.41 -8.79
CA THR A 104 -4.88 4.39 -7.57
C THR A 104 -4.05 4.88 -6.40
N GLN A 105 -4.74 5.38 -5.37
CA GLN A 105 -4.12 5.84 -4.15
C GLN A 105 -4.91 5.31 -2.97
N GLY A 106 -4.25 5.11 -1.86
CA GLY A 106 -4.94 4.67 -0.67
C GLY A 106 -4.10 4.87 0.57
N SER A 107 -4.72 4.58 1.71
CA SER A 107 -4.03 4.63 2.98
C SER A 107 -4.60 3.57 3.90
N PHE A 108 -3.79 3.19 4.88
CA PHE A 108 -4.26 2.35 5.98
C PHE A 108 -3.40 2.63 7.20
N ARG A 109 -3.86 2.15 8.36
CA ARG A 109 -3.18 2.38 9.61
C ARG A 109 -2.82 1.05 10.27
N PHE A 110 -1.78 1.09 11.06
CA PHE A 110 -1.46 0.03 11.99
C PHE A 110 -0.92 0.68 13.26
N SER A 111 -0.86 -0.08 14.33
CA SER A 111 -0.42 0.46 15.62
C SER A 111 0.64 -0.41 16.23
N VAL A 112 1.48 0.22 17.08
CA VAL A 112 2.46 -0.49 17.91
C VAL A 112 2.04 -0.23 19.36
N LYS A 113 1.86 -1.28 20.12
CA LYS A 113 1.47 -1.15 21.52
C LYS A 113 2.63 -1.29 22.48
#